data_5229b566e6a11be39f047b763125cefc
#
_entry.id   5229b566e6a11be39f047b763125cefc
#
_cell.length_a   1.000
_cell.length_b   1.000
_cell.length_c   1.000
_cell.angle_alpha   90.00
_cell.angle_beta   90.00
_cell.angle_gamma   90.00
#
_symmetry.space_group_name_H-M   'P 1'
#
loop_
_entity.id
_entity.type
_entity.pdbx_description
1 polymer ?
#
loop_
_entity_poly.entity_id
_entity_poly.type
_entity_poly.pdbx_seq_one_letter_code
_entity_poly.pdbx_strand_id
1 'polypeptide(L)'
;MDYGYLTLIAPILTLAVAIATRKVPLAMLVGIFTGQLIICGWNPFTAINESVNGILSVCADTGNLKTFLFTALMGAFVILVRISGGVKGFVNYLTEQSKRVKSPRMAMLIAYVIGIIIFIDGLLSIMFTGVVTRPLIDKFKVSREKLAYICDATSAPVNAIIPLNSWGAMLMGLISAEIASGYIQGEPMNLLIRSLPFQFYSILSLLFVLFYIITGKDWGPMKKAELRVRNTGKLYDDGVTPLLNDNDGFEDLVEEGKENKWNMMFPLITLIGGAFIGLLVTGGGNLAAGDGTTAILYSVVITLLIMCVMYTKQGIMTAKEFGDSVMKGVSSMMGL
;
A
#
# COMPACT_ATOMS: atom_id res chain seq x y z
N MET A 1 -11.92 32.49 -10.69
CA MET A 1 -11.03 33.55 -10.18
C MET A 1 -9.61 33.01 -10.17
N ASP A 2 -8.66 33.73 -10.70
CA ASP A 2 -7.25 33.32 -10.62
C ASP A 2 -6.69 33.87 -9.29
N TYR A 3 -6.37 32.95 -8.38
CA TYR A 3 -5.83 33.28 -7.06
C TYR A 3 -4.30 33.41 -7.07
N GLY A 4 -3.64 33.22 -8.22
CA GLY A 4 -2.21 33.34 -8.40
C GLY A 4 -1.39 32.64 -7.33
N TYR A 5 -0.42 33.31 -6.72
CA TYR A 5 0.46 32.73 -5.69
C TYR A 5 -0.26 32.35 -4.38
N LEU A 6 -1.47 32.86 -4.14
CA LEU A 6 -2.24 32.52 -2.94
C LEU A 6 -2.60 31.01 -2.90
N THR A 7 -2.69 30.35 -4.06
CA THR A 7 -2.95 28.91 -4.16
C THR A 7 -1.88 28.07 -3.47
N LEU A 8 -0.65 28.57 -3.34
CA LEU A 8 0.45 27.88 -2.69
C LEU A 8 0.41 27.95 -1.16
N ILE A 9 -0.34 28.89 -0.59
CA ILE A 9 -0.38 29.10 0.87
C ILE A 9 -0.96 27.87 1.57
N ALA A 10 -2.09 27.34 1.10
CA ALA A 10 -2.75 26.21 1.73
C ALA A 10 -1.87 24.94 1.76
N PRO A 11 -1.25 24.47 0.65
CA PRO A 11 -0.34 23.33 0.66
C PRO A 11 0.90 23.55 1.53
N ILE A 12 1.52 24.73 1.46
CA ILE A 12 2.73 25.06 2.24
C ILE A 12 2.40 25.06 3.73
N LEU A 13 1.29 25.68 4.14
CA LEU A 13 0.87 25.73 5.53
C LEU A 13 0.51 24.32 6.05
N THR A 14 -0.20 23.52 5.24
CA THR A 14 -0.48 22.11 5.57
C THR A 14 0.81 21.36 5.86
N LEU A 15 1.80 21.47 4.98
CA LEU A 15 3.08 20.78 5.15
C LEU A 15 3.84 21.28 6.40
N ALA A 16 3.87 22.59 6.61
CA ALA A 16 4.50 23.19 7.78
C ALA A 16 3.86 22.71 9.09
N VAL A 17 2.52 22.68 9.16
CA VAL A 17 1.78 22.19 10.33
C VAL A 17 2.00 20.69 10.52
N ALA A 18 2.02 19.89 9.44
CA ALA A 18 2.29 18.46 9.51
C ALA A 18 3.68 18.17 10.10
N ILE A 19 4.71 18.89 9.64
CA ILE A 19 6.08 18.74 10.14
C ILE A 19 6.19 19.18 11.61
N ALA A 20 5.57 20.32 11.95
CA ALA A 20 5.66 20.89 13.30
C ALA A 20 4.89 20.06 14.35
N THR A 21 3.69 19.57 14.00
CA THR A 21 2.80 18.87 14.95
C THR A 21 2.93 17.37 14.89
N ARG A 22 3.45 16.81 13.78
CA ARG A 22 3.45 15.37 13.45
C ARG A 22 2.05 14.74 13.45
N LYS A 23 1.01 15.56 13.26
CA LYS A 23 -0.40 15.15 13.23
C LYS A 23 -1.01 15.49 11.87
N VAL A 24 -0.99 14.52 10.95
CA VAL A 24 -1.48 14.70 9.58
C VAL A 24 -2.95 15.15 9.52
N PRO A 25 -3.92 14.56 10.27
CA PRO A 25 -5.31 15.00 10.20
C PRO A 25 -5.50 16.48 10.57
N LEU A 26 -4.80 16.95 11.61
CA LEU A 26 -4.85 18.36 12.00
C LEU A 26 -4.29 19.27 10.90
N ALA A 27 -3.17 18.88 10.30
CA ALA A 27 -2.57 19.64 9.21
C ALA A 27 -3.50 19.74 7.99
N MET A 28 -4.18 18.65 7.64
CA MET A 28 -5.17 18.63 6.55
C MET A 28 -6.36 19.56 6.84
N LEU A 29 -6.91 19.55 8.05
CA LEU A 29 -7.99 20.45 8.44
C LEU A 29 -7.57 21.92 8.33
N VAL A 30 -6.35 22.26 8.76
CA VAL A 30 -5.79 23.62 8.62
C VAL A 30 -5.64 23.97 7.14
N GLY A 31 -5.18 23.04 6.31
CA GLY A 31 -5.04 23.26 4.87
C GLY A 31 -6.38 23.51 4.17
N ILE A 32 -7.38 22.66 4.45
CA ILE A 32 -8.75 22.80 3.91
C ILE A 32 -9.33 24.16 4.31
N PHE A 33 -9.26 24.50 5.61
CA PHE A 33 -9.76 25.78 6.11
C PHE A 33 -9.04 26.98 5.44
N THR A 34 -7.71 26.91 5.31
CA THR A 34 -6.94 27.99 4.68
C THR A 34 -7.29 28.14 3.20
N GLY A 35 -7.47 27.02 2.48
CA GLY A 35 -7.92 27.04 1.09
C GLY A 35 -9.28 27.68 0.95
N GLN A 36 -10.25 27.30 1.78
CA GLN A 36 -11.59 27.90 1.79
C GLN A 36 -11.57 29.36 2.22
N LEU A 37 -10.69 29.73 3.15
CA LEU A 37 -10.55 31.15 3.58
C LEU A 37 -10.12 32.05 2.41
N ILE A 38 -9.21 31.58 1.57
CA ILE A 38 -8.77 32.28 0.36
C ILE A 38 -9.93 32.38 -0.65
N ILE A 39 -10.62 31.29 -0.91
CA ILE A 39 -11.74 31.21 -1.86
C ILE A 39 -12.90 32.12 -1.43
N CYS A 40 -13.20 32.16 -0.13
CA CYS A 40 -14.27 32.95 0.45
C CYS A 40 -13.90 34.46 0.73
N GLY A 41 -12.81 34.93 0.13
CA GLY A 41 -12.39 36.35 0.26
C GLY A 41 -12.04 36.74 1.70
N TRP A 42 -11.36 35.84 2.44
CA TRP A 42 -10.90 36.01 3.82
C TRP A 42 -12.03 36.16 4.87
N ASN A 43 -13.22 35.65 4.55
CA ASN A 43 -14.33 35.57 5.52
C ASN A 43 -14.26 34.27 6.31
N PRO A 44 -13.92 34.29 7.61
CA PRO A 44 -13.71 33.02 8.38
C PRO A 44 -14.99 32.24 8.62
N PHE A 45 -16.14 32.91 8.78
CA PHE A 45 -17.41 32.22 9.01
C PHE A 45 -17.86 31.45 7.77
N THR A 46 -17.78 32.09 6.59
CA THR A 46 -18.09 31.42 5.33
C THR A 46 -17.09 30.30 5.06
N ALA A 47 -15.81 30.52 5.32
CA ALA A 47 -14.77 29.51 5.14
C ALA A 47 -14.99 28.27 6.00
N ILE A 48 -15.42 28.40 7.26
CA ILE A 48 -15.77 27.27 8.13
C ILE A 48 -16.94 26.49 7.51
N ASN A 49 -18.01 27.21 7.14
CA ASN A 49 -19.19 26.56 6.56
C ASN A 49 -18.86 25.81 5.27
N GLU A 50 -18.11 26.43 4.36
CA GLU A 50 -17.69 25.81 3.10
C GLU A 50 -16.67 24.67 3.31
N SER A 51 -15.83 24.73 4.35
CA SER A 51 -14.96 23.63 4.72
C SER A 51 -15.78 22.40 5.17
N VAL A 52 -16.78 22.61 6.01
CA VAL A 52 -17.69 21.53 6.46
C VAL A 52 -18.49 20.98 5.30
N ASN A 53 -19.07 21.81 4.47
CA ASN A 53 -19.84 21.41 3.29
C ASN A 53 -18.96 20.64 2.29
N GLY A 54 -17.71 21.08 2.09
CA GLY A 54 -16.74 20.40 1.25
C GLY A 54 -16.44 18.98 1.75
N ILE A 55 -16.19 18.82 3.04
CA ILE A 55 -15.98 17.50 3.66
C ILE A 55 -17.22 16.62 3.47
N LEU A 56 -18.40 17.15 3.75
CA LEU A 56 -19.65 16.41 3.59
C LEU A 56 -19.90 15.99 2.14
N SER A 57 -19.62 16.86 1.18
CA SER A 57 -19.77 16.53 -0.26
C SER A 57 -18.83 15.41 -0.70
N VAL A 58 -17.57 15.40 -0.23
CA VAL A 58 -16.61 14.33 -0.47
C VAL A 58 -17.10 13.00 0.14
N CYS A 59 -17.63 13.04 1.36
CA CYS A 59 -18.19 11.85 2.02
C CYS A 59 -19.49 11.35 1.35
N ALA A 60 -20.27 12.24 0.73
CA ALA A 60 -21.50 11.88 0.02
C ALA A 60 -21.24 11.33 -1.39
N ASP A 61 -20.05 11.53 -1.94
CA ASP A 61 -19.69 10.98 -3.25
C ASP A 61 -19.53 9.46 -3.21
N THR A 62 -20.25 8.77 -4.09
CA THR A 62 -20.28 7.30 -4.12
C THR A 62 -18.93 6.68 -4.50
N GLY A 63 -18.13 7.34 -5.33
CA GLY A 63 -16.79 6.88 -5.72
C GLY A 63 -15.82 6.94 -4.53
N ASN A 64 -15.83 8.08 -3.81
CA ASN A 64 -15.04 8.26 -2.61
C ASN A 64 -15.45 7.27 -1.52
N LEU A 65 -16.76 7.06 -1.33
CA LEU A 65 -17.28 6.10 -0.34
C LEU A 65 -16.85 4.67 -0.67
N LYS A 66 -16.89 4.26 -1.95
CA LYS A 66 -16.38 2.94 -2.37
C LYS A 66 -14.89 2.79 -2.07
N THR A 67 -14.09 3.83 -2.34
CA THR A 67 -12.66 3.83 -2.04
C THR A 67 -12.38 3.72 -0.55
N PHE A 68 -13.14 4.46 0.27
CA PHE A 68 -13.05 4.39 1.72
C PHE A 68 -13.39 2.99 2.25
N LEU A 69 -14.51 2.41 1.80
CA LEU A 69 -14.92 1.05 2.17
C LEU A 69 -13.89 0.01 1.73
N PHE A 70 -13.36 0.13 0.51
CA PHE A 70 -12.28 -0.75 0.06
C PHE A 70 -11.07 -0.69 0.98
N THR A 71 -10.59 0.52 1.31
CA THR A 71 -9.42 0.70 2.19
C THR A 71 -9.66 0.10 3.57
N ALA A 72 -10.84 0.32 4.16
CA ALA A 72 -11.23 -0.25 5.44
C ALA A 72 -11.26 -1.79 5.40
N LEU A 73 -11.86 -2.38 4.37
CA LEU A 73 -11.92 -3.84 4.18
C LEU A 73 -10.56 -4.45 3.86
N MET A 74 -9.64 -3.70 3.22
CA MET A 74 -8.26 -4.14 3.05
C MET A 74 -7.53 -4.30 4.38
N GLY A 75 -7.81 -3.45 5.38
CA GLY A 75 -7.31 -3.67 6.75
C GLY A 75 -7.77 -5.01 7.33
N ALA A 76 -9.03 -5.37 7.10
CA ALA A 76 -9.54 -6.69 7.51
C ALA A 76 -8.81 -7.83 6.77
N PHE A 77 -8.64 -7.70 5.45
CA PHE A 77 -7.87 -8.67 4.65
C PHE A 77 -6.46 -8.89 5.22
N VAL A 78 -5.73 -7.82 5.51
CA VAL A 78 -4.36 -7.87 6.06
C VAL A 78 -4.33 -8.64 7.38
N ILE A 79 -5.20 -8.27 8.33
CA ILE A 79 -5.24 -8.91 9.65
C ILE A 79 -5.60 -10.39 9.54
N LEU A 80 -6.60 -10.73 8.73
CA LEU A 80 -7.04 -12.12 8.54
C LEU A 80 -5.94 -12.99 7.93
N VAL A 81 -5.20 -12.49 6.92
CA VAL A 81 -4.06 -13.21 6.34
C VAL A 81 -2.96 -13.43 7.39
N ARG A 82 -2.76 -12.47 8.30
CA ARG A 82 -1.79 -12.60 9.40
C ARG A 82 -2.21 -13.66 10.41
N ILE A 83 -3.41 -13.55 10.96
CA ILE A 83 -3.94 -14.45 12.01
C ILE A 83 -4.10 -15.88 11.49
N SER A 84 -4.41 -16.07 10.19
CA SER A 84 -4.56 -17.40 9.59
C SER A 84 -3.25 -18.21 9.44
N GLY A 85 -2.11 -17.64 9.83
CA GLY A 85 -0.80 -18.27 9.58
C GLY A 85 -0.38 -18.25 8.11
N GLY A 86 -1.12 -17.56 7.25
CA GLY A 86 -0.83 -17.46 5.83
C GLY A 86 0.53 -16.85 5.54
N VAL A 87 0.85 -15.76 6.26
CA VAL A 87 2.14 -15.07 6.16
C VAL A 87 3.28 -15.99 6.56
N LYS A 88 3.19 -16.58 7.76
CA LYS A 88 4.23 -17.45 8.32
C LYS A 88 4.44 -18.69 7.44
N GLY A 89 3.34 -19.31 6.96
CA GLY A 89 3.40 -20.42 6.02
C GLY A 89 4.04 -20.08 4.68
N PHE A 90 3.83 -18.85 4.18
CA PHE A 90 4.49 -18.37 2.96
C PHE A 90 5.98 -18.08 3.20
N VAL A 91 6.32 -17.48 4.34
CA VAL A 91 7.73 -17.28 4.76
C VAL A 91 8.47 -18.61 4.85
N ASN A 92 7.87 -19.61 5.52
CA ASN A 92 8.45 -20.95 5.66
C ASN A 92 8.68 -21.59 4.28
N TYR A 93 7.69 -21.50 3.40
CA TYR A 93 7.82 -21.99 2.02
C TYR A 93 8.97 -21.32 1.26
N LEU A 94 9.09 -20.00 1.36
CA LEU A 94 10.19 -19.28 0.71
C LEU A 94 11.55 -19.60 1.37
N THR A 95 11.57 -19.79 2.68
CA THR A 95 12.79 -20.16 3.42
C THR A 95 13.25 -21.57 3.04
N GLU A 96 12.34 -22.51 2.85
CA GLU A 96 12.66 -23.83 2.31
C GLU A 96 13.18 -23.75 0.87
N GLN A 97 12.56 -22.96 0.02
CA GLN A 97 13.06 -22.67 -1.33
C GLN A 97 14.40 -21.91 -1.30
N SER A 98 14.69 -21.15 -0.23
CA SER A 98 15.95 -20.43 -0.04
C SER A 98 17.17 -21.34 0.06
N LYS A 99 17.00 -22.64 0.33
CA LYS A 99 18.07 -23.64 0.19
C LYS A 99 18.64 -23.66 -1.23
N ARG A 100 17.88 -23.19 -2.23
CA ARG A 100 18.32 -23.02 -3.63
C ARG A 100 18.95 -21.65 -3.90
N VAL A 101 18.78 -20.66 -3.00
CA VAL A 101 19.37 -19.34 -3.14
C VAL A 101 20.85 -19.41 -2.73
N LYS A 102 21.73 -19.10 -3.67
CA LYS A 102 23.18 -19.26 -3.50
C LYS A 102 23.95 -17.95 -3.46
N SER A 103 23.28 -16.80 -3.60
CA SER A 103 23.97 -15.52 -3.67
C SER A 103 23.16 -14.36 -3.07
N PRO A 104 23.84 -13.31 -2.55
CA PRO A 104 23.20 -12.10 -2.07
C PRO A 104 22.32 -11.43 -3.14
N ARG A 105 22.75 -11.45 -4.40
CA ARG A 105 21.99 -10.88 -5.51
C ARG A 105 20.65 -11.58 -5.72
N MET A 106 20.65 -12.91 -5.63
CA MET A 106 19.42 -13.69 -5.76
C MET A 106 18.46 -13.42 -4.59
N ALA A 107 18.97 -13.24 -3.37
CA ALA A 107 18.18 -12.86 -2.21
C ALA A 107 17.50 -11.49 -2.42
N MET A 108 18.23 -10.49 -2.90
CA MET A 108 17.72 -9.16 -3.23
C MET A 108 16.72 -9.20 -4.39
N LEU A 109 16.96 -10.02 -5.43
CA LEU A 109 16.00 -10.20 -6.53
C LEU A 109 14.69 -10.81 -6.06
N ILE A 110 14.73 -11.74 -5.11
CA ILE A 110 13.52 -12.29 -4.50
C ILE A 110 12.75 -11.19 -3.78
N ALA A 111 13.43 -10.34 -2.98
CA ALA A 111 12.79 -9.21 -2.34
C ALA A 111 12.15 -8.25 -3.37
N TYR A 112 12.85 -7.94 -4.42
CA TYR A 112 12.37 -7.11 -5.53
C TYR A 112 11.12 -7.69 -6.20
N VAL A 113 11.13 -8.99 -6.53
CA VAL A 113 10.00 -9.67 -7.17
C VAL A 113 8.79 -9.74 -6.24
N ILE A 114 9.00 -10.04 -4.94
CA ILE A 114 7.93 -10.05 -3.95
C ILE A 114 7.31 -8.67 -3.81
N GLY A 115 8.12 -7.60 -3.73
CA GLY A 115 7.63 -6.24 -3.67
C GLY A 115 6.78 -5.83 -4.87
N ILE A 116 7.11 -6.33 -6.07
CA ILE A 116 6.29 -6.11 -7.27
C ILE A 116 4.99 -6.92 -7.24
N ILE A 117 5.02 -8.16 -6.78
CA ILE A 117 3.84 -9.04 -6.76
C ILE A 117 2.80 -8.54 -5.75
N ILE A 118 3.24 -7.97 -4.63
CA ILE A 118 2.34 -7.45 -3.58
C ILE A 118 2.04 -5.98 -3.84
N PHE A 119 1.33 -5.70 -4.92
CA PHE A 119 1.00 -4.33 -5.36
C PHE A 119 -0.33 -3.79 -4.82
N ILE A 120 -1.02 -4.52 -3.97
CA ILE A 120 -2.40 -4.22 -3.57
C ILE A 120 -2.46 -3.00 -2.64
N ASP A 121 -1.50 -2.93 -1.72
CA ASP A 121 -1.37 -1.82 -0.77
C ASP A 121 0.11 -1.56 -0.47
N GLY A 122 0.48 -0.28 -0.33
CA GLY A 122 1.88 0.13 -0.15
C GLY A 122 2.46 -0.30 1.19
N LEU A 123 1.74 -0.11 2.28
CA LEU A 123 2.17 -0.53 3.62
C LEU A 123 2.30 -2.04 3.72
N LEU A 124 1.30 -2.74 3.19
CA LEU A 124 1.32 -4.20 3.13
C LEU A 124 2.53 -4.69 2.33
N SER A 125 2.80 -4.10 1.17
CA SER A 125 3.94 -4.45 0.33
C SER A 125 5.27 -4.29 1.07
N ILE A 126 5.50 -3.14 1.73
CA ILE A 126 6.72 -2.88 2.49
C ILE A 126 6.87 -3.87 3.64
N MET A 127 5.84 -4.00 4.48
CA MET A 127 5.89 -4.87 5.65
C MET A 127 6.08 -6.33 5.25
N PHE A 128 5.33 -6.77 4.26
CA PHE A 128 5.37 -8.16 3.79
C PHE A 128 6.72 -8.49 3.18
N THR A 129 7.18 -7.70 2.24
CA THR A 129 8.48 -7.90 1.58
C THR A 129 9.60 -7.87 2.62
N GLY A 130 9.56 -6.90 3.54
CA GLY A 130 10.55 -6.78 4.60
C GLY A 130 10.61 -8.02 5.50
N VAL A 131 9.48 -8.43 6.07
CA VAL A 131 9.42 -9.58 7.00
C VAL A 131 9.79 -10.89 6.31
N VAL A 132 9.21 -11.14 5.13
CA VAL A 132 9.42 -12.38 4.37
C VAL A 132 10.87 -12.55 3.94
N THR A 133 11.52 -11.48 3.50
CA THR A 133 12.86 -11.58 2.93
C THR A 133 13.97 -11.33 3.94
N ARG A 134 13.65 -10.79 5.13
CA ARG A 134 14.61 -10.51 6.21
C ARG A 134 15.52 -11.70 6.54
N PRO A 135 15.02 -12.92 6.84
CA PRO A 135 15.89 -14.06 7.16
C PRO A 135 16.87 -14.40 6.03
N LEU A 136 16.42 -14.20 4.78
CA LEU A 136 17.23 -14.47 3.60
C LEU A 136 18.34 -13.43 3.44
N ILE A 137 18.02 -12.17 3.62
CA ILE A 137 18.93 -11.03 3.55
C ILE A 137 20.00 -11.12 4.64
N ASP A 138 19.60 -11.45 5.88
CA ASP A 138 20.50 -11.63 7.03
C ASP A 138 21.48 -12.79 6.80
N LYS A 139 20.99 -13.92 6.27
CA LYS A 139 21.82 -15.09 5.92
C LYS A 139 22.96 -14.73 4.97
N PHE A 140 22.72 -13.85 4.01
CA PHE A 140 23.71 -13.42 3.04
C PHE A 140 24.49 -12.17 3.44
N LYS A 141 24.31 -11.68 4.70
CA LYS A 141 25.00 -10.51 5.23
C LYS A 141 24.81 -9.26 4.34
N VAL A 142 23.61 -9.07 3.84
CA VAL A 142 23.17 -7.84 3.17
C VAL A 142 22.61 -6.90 4.24
N SER A 143 22.89 -5.60 4.14
CA SER A 143 22.42 -4.64 5.15
C SER A 143 20.89 -4.49 5.14
N ARG A 144 20.32 -4.25 6.30
CA ARG A 144 18.86 -4.02 6.43
C ARG A 144 18.43 -2.70 5.82
N GLU A 145 19.33 -1.72 5.76
CA GLU A 145 19.10 -0.47 5.03
C GLU A 145 18.91 -0.73 3.53
N LYS A 146 19.66 -1.67 2.97
CA LYS A 146 19.50 -2.07 1.57
C LYS A 146 18.19 -2.80 1.33
N LEU A 147 17.79 -3.67 2.25
CA LEU A 147 16.46 -4.28 2.19
C LEU A 147 15.35 -3.22 2.28
N ALA A 148 15.44 -2.29 3.23
CA ALA A 148 14.48 -1.21 3.37
C ALA A 148 14.35 -0.38 2.09
N TYR A 149 15.46 -0.06 1.44
CA TYR A 149 15.46 0.63 0.16
C TYR A 149 14.76 -0.18 -0.94
N ILE A 150 15.01 -1.50 -1.04
CA ILE A 150 14.32 -2.36 -2.02
C ILE A 150 12.81 -2.39 -1.73
N CYS A 151 12.41 -2.56 -0.47
CA CYS A 151 11.00 -2.58 -0.07
C CYS A 151 10.28 -1.28 -0.43
N ASP A 152 10.88 -0.14 -0.10
CA ASP A 152 10.32 1.18 -0.38
C ASP A 152 10.20 1.45 -1.88
N ALA A 153 11.29 1.23 -2.61
CA ALA A 153 11.36 1.49 -4.04
C ALA A 153 10.56 0.51 -4.92
N THR A 154 10.11 -0.62 -4.38
CA THR A 154 9.19 -1.55 -5.07
C THR A 154 7.75 -1.41 -4.61
N SER A 155 7.47 -0.70 -3.54
CA SER A 155 6.11 -0.52 -3.00
C SER A 155 5.39 0.65 -3.68
N ALA A 156 5.70 1.87 -3.32
CA ALA A 156 5.02 3.06 -3.85
C ALA A 156 5.09 3.17 -5.39
N PRO A 157 6.24 2.95 -6.05
CA PRO A 157 6.31 2.98 -7.50
C PRO A 157 5.45 1.94 -8.21
N VAL A 158 5.40 0.71 -7.67
CA VAL A 158 4.55 -0.35 -8.25
C VAL A 158 3.07 -0.01 -8.09
N ASN A 159 2.67 0.50 -6.92
CA ASN A 159 1.30 0.90 -6.67
C ASN A 159 0.84 2.05 -7.58
N ALA A 160 1.74 2.94 -7.96
CA ALA A 160 1.41 4.01 -8.90
C ALA A 160 1.24 3.51 -10.34
N ILE A 161 1.98 2.46 -10.75
CA ILE A 161 1.91 1.89 -12.11
C ILE A 161 0.73 0.94 -12.26
N ILE A 162 0.42 0.15 -11.24
CA ILE A 162 -0.67 -0.84 -11.33
C ILE A 162 -1.99 -0.21 -10.88
N PRO A 163 -2.99 -0.04 -11.78
CA PRO A 163 -4.21 0.70 -11.44
C PRO A 163 -5.19 -0.09 -10.54
N LEU A 164 -4.89 -1.37 -10.24
CA LEU A 164 -5.78 -2.28 -9.53
C LEU A 164 -5.53 -2.27 -8.00
N ASN A 165 -5.40 -1.09 -7.42
CA ASN A 165 -5.18 -0.89 -5.99
C ASN A 165 -5.85 0.40 -5.51
N SER A 166 -5.70 0.75 -4.23
CA SER A 166 -6.29 1.96 -3.63
C SER A 166 -5.81 3.26 -4.30
N TRP A 167 -4.54 3.31 -4.74
CA TRP A 167 -4.00 4.47 -5.45
C TRP A 167 -4.61 4.63 -6.84
N GLY A 168 -4.77 3.54 -7.58
CA GLY A 168 -5.46 3.55 -8.87
C GLY A 168 -6.91 4.02 -8.74
N ALA A 169 -7.64 3.54 -7.72
CA ALA A 169 -8.99 3.97 -7.43
C ALA A 169 -9.05 5.49 -7.12
N MET A 170 -8.14 5.99 -6.29
CA MET A 170 -8.05 7.43 -5.97
C MET A 170 -7.76 8.26 -7.23
N LEU A 171 -6.79 7.86 -8.04
CA LEU A 171 -6.45 8.56 -9.29
C LEU A 171 -7.62 8.58 -10.28
N MET A 172 -8.34 7.46 -10.41
CA MET A 172 -9.56 7.41 -11.24
C MET A 172 -10.64 8.37 -10.71
N GLY A 173 -10.80 8.47 -9.40
CA GLY A 173 -11.71 9.44 -8.77
C GLY A 173 -11.34 10.89 -9.14
N LEU A 174 -10.07 11.25 -9.04
CA LEU A 174 -9.58 12.59 -9.42
C LEU A 174 -9.79 12.86 -10.93
N ILE A 175 -9.46 11.90 -11.79
CA ILE A 175 -9.70 12.01 -13.24
C ILE A 175 -11.19 12.18 -13.53
N SER A 176 -12.06 11.42 -12.85
CA SER A 176 -13.52 11.54 -13.00
C SER A 176 -14.02 12.93 -12.62
N ALA A 177 -13.49 13.53 -11.58
CA ALA A 177 -13.83 14.89 -11.17
C ALA A 177 -13.45 15.94 -12.24
N GLU A 178 -12.27 15.78 -12.86
CA GLU A 178 -11.84 16.67 -13.96
C GLU A 178 -12.66 16.49 -15.24
N ILE A 179 -13.11 15.24 -15.52
CA ILE A 179 -14.05 14.97 -16.62
C ILE A 179 -15.41 15.65 -16.35
N ALA A 180 -15.92 15.52 -15.12
CA ALA A 180 -17.18 16.14 -14.73
C ALA A 180 -17.12 17.68 -14.79
N SER A 181 -15.95 18.26 -14.52
CA SER A 181 -15.69 19.71 -14.65
C SER A 181 -15.52 20.17 -16.10
N GLY A 182 -15.47 19.24 -17.07
CA GLY A 182 -15.34 19.53 -18.51
C GLY A 182 -13.93 19.89 -18.98
N TYR A 183 -12.90 19.80 -18.10
CA TYR A 183 -11.52 20.08 -18.47
C TYR A 183 -10.89 19.01 -19.34
N ILE A 184 -11.28 17.75 -19.16
CA ILE A 184 -10.80 16.61 -19.95
C ILE A 184 -11.98 15.74 -20.40
N GLN A 185 -11.77 14.96 -21.46
CA GLN A 185 -12.78 14.03 -22.00
C GLN A 185 -12.19 12.62 -22.08
N GLY A 186 -13.02 11.62 -21.83
CA GLY A 186 -12.66 10.21 -21.95
C GLY A 186 -13.12 9.37 -20.77
N GLU A 187 -12.78 8.09 -20.80
CA GLU A 187 -13.02 7.16 -19.69
C GLU A 187 -11.87 7.22 -18.68
N PRO A 188 -12.13 7.32 -17.36
CA PRO A 188 -11.11 7.50 -16.33
C PRO A 188 -10.01 6.44 -16.37
N MET A 189 -10.38 5.15 -16.51
CA MET A 189 -9.43 4.05 -16.57
C MET A 189 -8.53 4.15 -17.82
N ASN A 190 -9.09 4.52 -18.97
CA ASN A 190 -8.32 4.65 -20.22
C ASN A 190 -7.30 5.80 -20.10
N LEU A 191 -7.72 6.93 -19.52
CA LEU A 191 -6.82 8.08 -19.30
C LEU A 191 -5.71 7.71 -18.30
N LEU A 192 -6.03 6.99 -17.24
CA LEU A 192 -5.03 6.48 -16.29
C LEU A 192 -4.03 5.56 -16.98
N ILE A 193 -4.50 4.56 -17.74
CA ILE A 193 -3.60 3.63 -18.47
C ILE A 193 -2.70 4.39 -19.46
N ARG A 194 -3.24 5.38 -20.18
CA ARG A 194 -2.45 6.22 -21.10
C ARG A 194 -1.40 7.07 -20.37
N SER A 195 -1.61 7.41 -19.12
CA SER A 195 -0.66 8.17 -18.32
C SER A 195 0.51 7.32 -17.78
N LEU A 196 0.35 5.98 -17.71
CA LEU A 196 1.37 5.08 -17.13
C LEU A 196 2.77 5.22 -17.77
N PRO A 197 2.94 5.32 -19.11
CA PRO A 197 4.26 5.48 -19.71
C PRO A 197 4.98 6.78 -19.31
N PHE A 198 4.24 7.77 -18.80
CA PHE A 198 4.76 9.07 -18.37
C PHE A 198 5.05 9.13 -16.88
N GLN A 199 4.83 8.06 -16.14
CA GLN A 199 5.20 7.95 -14.73
C GLN A 199 6.70 7.64 -14.57
N PHE A 200 7.52 8.59 -15.00
CA PHE A 200 8.98 8.42 -15.09
C PHE A 200 9.61 8.07 -13.75
N TYR A 201 9.16 8.68 -12.64
CA TYR A 201 9.70 8.35 -11.32
C TYR A 201 9.52 6.87 -10.99
N SER A 202 8.30 6.35 -11.13
CA SER A 202 7.97 4.98 -10.79
C SER A 202 8.75 3.98 -11.67
N ILE A 203 8.77 4.23 -12.97
CA ILE A 203 9.48 3.37 -13.94
C ILE A 203 10.98 3.40 -13.67
N LEU A 204 11.57 4.60 -13.54
CA LEU A 204 13.01 4.74 -13.31
C LEU A 204 13.43 4.21 -11.94
N SER A 205 12.60 4.35 -10.90
CA SER A 205 12.86 3.79 -9.58
C SER A 205 12.99 2.27 -9.65
N LEU A 206 12.04 1.59 -10.29
CA LEU A 206 12.08 0.14 -10.46
C LEU A 206 13.29 -0.31 -11.28
N LEU A 207 13.57 0.35 -12.40
CA LEU A 207 14.72 0.04 -13.24
C LEU A 207 16.04 0.28 -12.48
N PHE A 208 16.13 1.36 -11.69
CA PHE A 208 17.32 1.68 -10.92
C PHE A 208 17.59 0.64 -9.82
N VAL A 209 16.55 0.21 -9.10
CA VAL A 209 16.69 -0.85 -8.09
C VAL A 209 17.16 -2.16 -8.74
N LEU A 210 16.56 -2.53 -9.86
CA LEU A 210 16.96 -3.73 -10.59
C LEU A 210 18.43 -3.64 -11.07
N PHE A 211 18.79 -2.50 -11.65
CA PHE A 211 20.18 -2.22 -12.07
C PHE A 211 21.16 -2.28 -10.88
N TYR A 212 20.77 -1.70 -9.75
CA TYR A 212 21.53 -1.70 -8.51
C TYR A 212 21.76 -3.12 -7.97
N ILE A 213 20.73 -3.97 -7.97
CA ILE A 213 20.85 -5.38 -7.58
C ILE A 213 21.75 -6.17 -8.50
N ILE A 214 21.61 -5.99 -9.81
CA ILE A 214 22.40 -6.72 -10.83
C ILE A 214 23.88 -6.32 -10.75
N THR A 215 24.18 -5.04 -10.68
CA THR A 215 25.57 -4.55 -10.64
C THR A 215 26.26 -4.84 -9.31
N GLY A 216 25.49 -4.83 -8.20
CA GLY A 216 26.01 -5.04 -6.85
C GLY A 216 26.98 -3.94 -6.39
N LYS A 217 26.93 -2.75 -7.03
CA LYS A 217 27.79 -1.61 -6.68
C LYS A 217 27.07 -0.73 -5.67
N ASP A 218 27.70 -0.50 -4.54
CA ASP A 218 27.18 0.34 -3.47
C ASP A 218 27.88 1.69 -3.44
N TRP A 219 27.13 2.77 -3.20
CA TRP A 219 27.62 4.14 -3.12
C TRP A 219 27.21 4.82 -1.81
N GLY A 220 27.96 5.84 -1.43
CA GLY A 220 27.62 6.73 -0.32
C GLY A 220 27.29 6.02 1.00
N PRO A 221 26.21 6.40 1.69
CA PRO A 221 25.83 5.82 2.97
C PRO A 221 25.52 4.32 2.88
N MET A 222 24.95 3.86 1.77
CA MET A 222 24.63 2.44 1.57
C MET A 222 25.90 1.56 1.54
N LYS A 223 26.99 2.05 0.95
CA LYS A 223 28.28 1.36 0.98
C LYS A 223 28.81 1.22 2.41
N LYS A 224 28.64 2.25 3.26
CA LYS A 224 29.03 2.18 4.67
C LYS A 224 28.23 1.13 5.40
N ALA A 225 26.91 1.07 5.22
CA ALA A 225 26.03 0.06 5.81
C ALA A 225 26.43 -1.36 5.40
N GLU A 226 26.66 -1.61 4.11
CA GLU A 226 27.12 -2.91 3.62
C GLU A 226 28.49 -3.32 4.18
N LEU A 227 29.44 -2.41 4.25
CA LEU A 227 30.76 -2.68 4.84
C LEU A 227 30.65 -2.97 6.33
N ARG A 228 29.77 -2.25 7.07
CA ARG A 228 29.50 -2.54 8.50
C ARG A 228 29.02 -3.99 8.67
N VAL A 229 27.99 -4.39 7.93
CA VAL A 229 27.42 -5.75 8.06
C VAL A 229 28.46 -6.82 7.66
N ARG A 230 29.22 -6.60 6.59
CA ARG A 230 30.25 -7.56 6.15
C ARG A 230 31.38 -7.72 7.14
N ASN A 231 31.85 -6.60 7.73
CA ASN A 231 33.03 -6.59 8.59
C ASN A 231 32.71 -6.93 10.06
N THR A 232 31.58 -6.48 10.56
CA THR A 232 31.22 -6.61 11.98
C THR A 232 30.07 -7.56 12.25
N GLY A 233 29.27 -7.91 11.25
CA GLY A 233 28.03 -8.66 11.39
C GLY A 233 26.89 -7.84 12.00
N LYS A 234 27.10 -6.56 12.37
CA LYS A 234 26.08 -5.71 12.97
C LYS A 234 25.06 -5.28 11.91
N LEU A 235 23.80 -5.69 12.11
CA LEU A 235 22.69 -5.38 11.17
C LEU A 235 22.24 -3.93 11.25
N TYR A 236 22.48 -3.26 12.37
CA TYR A 236 22.11 -1.86 12.65
C TYR A 236 23.35 -1.04 13.03
N ASP A 237 23.24 0.27 12.91
CA ASP A 237 24.26 1.19 13.38
C ASP A 237 24.24 1.33 14.91
N ASP A 238 25.34 1.71 15.51
CA ASP A 238 25.42 1.87 16.98
C ASP A 238 24.47 3.01 17.42
N GLY A 239 23.58 2.71 18.38
CA GLY A 239 22.58 3.65 18.89
C GLY A 239 21.25 3.69 18.12
N VAL A 240 21.06 2.90 17.07
CA VAL A 240 19.78 2.74 16.40
C VAL A 240 19.02 1.58 17.04
N THR A 241 17.91 1.89 17.69
CA THR A 241 16.91 0.88 18.09
C THR A 241 15.90 0.72 16.97
N PRO A 242 15.68 -0.52 16.44
CA PRO A 242 14.62 -0.76 15.48
C PRO A 242 13.27 -0.36 16.06
N LEU A 243 12.42 0.29 15.27
CA LEU A 243 11.04 0.64 15.67
C LEU A 243 10.17 -0.60 15.95
N LEU A 244 10.54 -1.73 15.35
CA LEU A 244 9.92 -3.04 15.56
C LEU A 244 11.02 -4.00 16.02
N ASN A 245 10.83 -4.62 17.15
CA ASN A 245 11.69 -5.74 17.58
C ASN A 245 11.54 -6.89 16.59
N ASP A 246 12.57 -7.75 16.52
CA ASP A 246 12.54 -8.90 15.60
C ASP A 246 11.34 -9.84 15.85
N ASN A 247 10.73 -9.76 17.06
CA ASN A 247 9.56 -10.53 17.50
C ASN A 247 8.22 -9.79 17.34
N ASP A 248 8.20 -8.46 17.12
CA ASP A 248 6.96 -7.67 17.10
C ASP A 248 6.16 -7.79 15.79
N GLY A 249 6.70 -8.47 14.79
CA GLY A 249 6.10 -8.44 13.47
C GLY A 249 4.91 -9.37 13.25
N PHE A 250 4.99 -10.64 13.66
CA PHE A 250 4.04 -11.65 13.18
C PHE A 250 3.94 -12.93 14.04
N GLU A 251 4.75 -13.10 15.08
CA GLU A 251 4.86 -14.39 15.78
C GLU A 251 3.76 -14.66 16.81
N ASP A 252 3.15 -13.61 17.40
CA ASP A 252 2.26 -13.76 18.55
C ASP A 252 0.80 -14.10 18.22
N LEU A 253 0.42 -14.18 16.95
CA LEU A 253 -0.99 -14.35 16.56
C LEU A 253 -1.32 -15.73 15.95
N VAL A 254 -0.34 -16.61 15.78
CA VAL A 254 -0.53 -17.90 15.10
C VAL A 254 -0.10 -19.04 16.01
N GLU A 255 -1.02 -19.96 16.30
CA GLU A 255 -0.69 -21.24 16.97
C GLU A 255 0.34 -22.01 16.15
N GLU A 256 1.39 -22.52 16.79
CA GLU A 256 2.39 -23.37 16.14
C GLU A 256 1.74 -24.58 15.46
N GLY A 257 2.12 -24.81 14.21
CA GLY A 257 1.62 -25.95 13.42
C GLY A 257 0.40 -25.67 12.53
N LYS A 258 -0.20 -24.48 12.58
CA LYS A 258 -1.32 -24.10 11.69
C LYS A 258 -0.87 -23.22 10.49
N GLU A 259 0.42 -23.17 10.23
CA GLU A 259 1.02 -22.33 9.20
C GLU A 259 0.79 -22.94 7.81
N ASN A 260 0.05 -22.23 6.96
CA ASN A 260 -0.21 -22.68 5.61
C ASN A 260 -0.13 -21.53 4.61
N LYS A 261 0.83 -21.62 3.66
CA LYS A 261 1.00 -20.62 2.60
C LYS A 261 -0.26 -20.34 1.79
N TRP A 262 -1.14 -21.33 1.64
CA TRP A 262 -2.38 -21.18 0.88
C TRP A 262 -3.38 -20.26 1.55
N ASN A 263 -3.26 -20.04 2.87
CA ASN A 263 -4.09 -19.09 3.60
C ASN A 263 -3.79 -17.63 3.24
N MET A 264 -2.68 -17.38 2.55
CA MET A 264 -2.36 -16.09 1.95
C MET A 264 -2.49 -16.12 0.43
N MET A 265 -1.88 -17.12 -0.23
CA MET A 265 -1.82 -17.14 -1.69
C MET A 265 -3.20 -17.23 -2.33
N PHE A 266 -4.09 -18.06 -1.79
CA PHE A 266 -5.42 -18.24 -2.35
C PHE A 266 -6.28 -16.97 -2.23
N PRO A 267 -6.40 -16.32 -1.05
CA PRO A 267 -7.06 -15.01 -0.94
C PRO A 267 -6.45 -13.94 -1.85
N LEU A 268 -5.12 -13.91 -2.01
CA LEU A 268 -4.46 -12.96 -2.89
C LEU A 268 -4.84 -13.18 -4.36
N ILE A 269 -4.83 -14.44 -4.81
CA ILE A 269 -5.25 -14.81 -6.17
C ILE A 269 -6.72 -14.47 -6.40
N THR A 270 -7.59 -14.72 -5.42
CA THR A 270 -9.02 -14.37 -5.54
C THR A 270 -9.24 -12.87 -5.56
N LEU A 271 -8.47 -12.10 -4.80
CA LEU A 271 -8.54 -10.64 -4.80
C LEU A 271 -8.13 -10.07 -6.18
N ILE A 272 -6.99 -10.51 -6.70
CA ILE A 272 -6.50 -10.06 -8.01
C ILE A 272 -7.44 -10.52 -9.13
N GLY A 273 -7.78 -11.81 -9.15
CA GLY A 273 -8.68 -12.39 -10.14
C GLY A 273 -10.08 -11.76 -10.10
N GLY A 274 -10.60 -11.52 -8.90
CA GLY A 274 -11.87 -10.83 -8.69
C GLY A 274 -11.86 -9.40 -9.22
N ALA A 275 -10.76 -8.66 -9.03
CA ALA A 275 -10.61 -7.31 -9.58
C ALA A 275 -10.62 -7.33 -11.11
N PHE A 276 -9.89 -8.26 -11.75
CA PHE A 276 -9.92 -8.41 -13.20
C PHE A 276 -11.31 -8.82 -13.74
N ILE A 277 -11.97 -9.75 -13.08
CA ILE A 277 -13.34 -10.16 -13.44
C ILE A 277 -14.30 -8.98 -13.25
N GLY A 278 -14.18 -8.25 -12.15
CA GLY A 278 -14.98 -7.06 -11.88
C GLY A 278 -14.82 -5.99 -12.97
N LEU A 279 -13.60 -5.74 -13.42
CA LEU A 279 -13.34 -4.82 -14.54
C LEU A 279 -13.99 -5.30 -15.85
N LEU A 280 -13.90 -6.59 -16.16
CA LEU A 280 -14.55 -7.16 -17.36
C LEU A 280 -16.07 -7.05 -17.29
N VAL A 281 -16.66 -7.34 -16.13
CA VAL A 281 -18.12 -7.28 -15.93
C VAL A 281 -18.63 -5.84 -16.02
N THR A 282 -17.99 -4.91 -15.31
CA THR A 282 -18.40 -3.50 -15.32
C THR A 282 -18.11 -2.80 -16.64
N GLY A 283 -17.11 -3.26 -17.38
CA GLY A 283 -16.72 -2.73 -18.68
C GLY A 283 -17.38 -3.43 -19.88
N GLY A 284 -18.37 -4.31 -19.66
CA GLY A 284 -19.05 -5.03 -20.76
C GLY A 284 -18.11 -5.90 -21.61
N GLY A 285 -17.07 -6.49 -20.99
CA GLY A 285 -16.04 -7.28 -21.65
C GLY A 285 -14.76 -6.50 -22.04
N ASN A 286 -14.73 -5.20 -21.82
CA ASN A 286 -13.56 -4.36 -22.07
C ASN A 286 -12.92 -3.92 -20.74
N LEU A 287 -11.72 -4.38 -20.43
CA LEU A 287 -10.99 -4.03 -19.22
C LEU A 287 -10.77 -2.51 -19.04
N ALA A 288 -10.53 -1.81 -20.15
CA ALA A 288 -10.23 -0.37 -20.14
C ALA A 288 -11.49 0.51 -19.91
N ALA A 289 -12.69 -0.05 -20.10
CA ALA A 289 -13.95 0.62 -19.85
C ALA A 289 -14.58 0.23 -18.51
N GLY A 290 -13.90 -0.61 -17.71
CA GLY A 290 -14.38 -1.08 -16.42
C GLY A 290 -14.33 0.00 -15.33
N ASP A 291 -15.34 -0.02 -14.42
CA ASP A 291 -15.32 0.78 -13.19
C ASP A 291 -14.36 0.13 -12.18
N GLY A 292 -13.14 0.67 -12.13
CA GLY A 292 -12.07 0.13 -11.27
C GLY A 292 -12.41 0.18 -9.79
N THR A 293 -13.04 1.25 -9.33
CA THR A 293 -13.41 1.43 -7.92
C THR A 293 -14.43 0.37 -7.48
N THR A 294 -15.44 0.14 -8.32
CA THR A 294 -16.45 -0.90 -8.08
C THR A 294 -15.85 -2.30 -8.16
N ALA A 295 -15.02 -2.56 -9.18
CA ALA A 295 -14.38 -3.86 -9.38
C ALA A 295 -13.51 -4.27 -8.17
N ILE A 296 -12.70 -3.33 -7.66
CA ILE A 296 -11.81 -3.58 -6.52
C ILE A 296 -12.63 -3.78 -5.23
N LEU A 297 -13.66 -2.96 -5.00
CA LEU A 297 -14.52 -3.11 -3.81
C LEU A 297 -15.22 -4.47 -3.79
N TYR A 298 -15.85 -4.88 -4.87
CA TYR A 298 -16.50 -6.20 -4.94
C TYR A 298 -15.50 -7.34 -4.81
N SER A 299 -14.32 -7.19 -5.38
CA SER A 299 -13.26 -8.19 -5.27
C SER A 299 -12.86 -8.43 -3.80
N VAL A 300 -12.64 -7.37 -3.00
CA VAL A 300 -12.29 -7.54 -1.59
C VAL A 300 -13.43 -8.15 -0.79
N VAL A 301 -14.69 -7.74 -1.05
CA VAL A 301 -15.87 -8.32 -0.36
C VAL A 301 -15.98 -9.81 -0.65
N ILE A 302 -15.90 -10.21 -1.92
CA ILE A 302 -15.95 -11.63 -2.32
C ILE A 302 -14.79 -12.41 -1.71
N THR A 303 -13.59 -11.83 -1.71
CA THR A 303 -12.41 -12.45 -1.11
C THR A 303 -12.60 -12.67 0.40
N LEU A 304 -13.13 -11.70 1.13
CA LEU A 304 -13.41 -11.85 2.56
C LEU A 304 -14.45 -12.93 2.84
N LEU A 305 -15.48 -13.04 2.02
CA LEU A 305 -16.47 -14.13 2.12
C LEU A 305 -15.83 -15.51 1.89
N ILE A 306 -14.97 -15.63 0.88
CA ILE A 306 -14.21 -16.85 0.60
C ILE A 306 -13.28 -17.18 1.78
N MET A 307 -12.56 -16.18 2.32
CA MET A 307 -11.70 -16.36 3.49
C MET A 307 -12.50 -16.84 4.71
N CYS A 308 -13.69 -16.29 4.94
CA CYS A 308 -14.58 -16.72 6.03
C CYS A 308 -14.89 -18.22 5.92
N VAL A 309 -15.33 -18.65 4.75
CA VAL A 309 -15.64 -20.07 4.50
C VAL A 309 -14.39 -20.96 4.61
N MET A 310 -13.27 -20.48 4.07
CA MET A 310 -12.02 -21.24 4.06
C MET A 310 -11.47 -21.42 5.47
N TYR A 311 -11.36 -20.35 6.25
CA TYR A 311 -10.75 -20.39 7.58
C TYR A 311 -11.62 -21.09 8.62
N THR A 312 -12.95 -20.95 8.49
CA THR A 312 -13.89 -21.72 9.36
C THR A 312 -13.87 -23.21 9.05
N LYS A 313 -13.81 -23.61 7.77
CA LYS A 313 -13.68 -25.02 7.37
C LYS A 313 -12.35 -25.65 7.77
N GLN A 314 -11.28 -24.87 7.77
CA GLN A 314 -9.95 -25.33 8.23
C GLN A 314 -9.84 -25.36 9.77
N GLY A 315 -10.84 -24.89 10.50
CA GLY A 315 -10.79 -24.82 11.96
C GLY A 315 -9.75 -23.84 12.50
N ILE A 316 -9.37 -22.83 11.70
CA ILE A 316 -8.42 -21.78 12.11
C ILE A 316 -9.11 -20.82 13.06
N MET A 317 -10.35 -20.43 12.75
CA MET A 317 -11.17 -19.54 13.55
C MET A 317 -12.65 -19.82 13.37
N THR A 318 -13.43 -19.45 14.38
CA THR A 318 -14.89 -19.48 14.31
C THR A 318 -15.42 -18.27 13.52
N ALA A 319 -16.67 -18.34 13.06
CA ALA A 319 -17.30 -17.21 12.38
C ALA A 319 -17.36 -15.93 13.25
N LYS A 320 -17.46 -16.08 14.58
CA LYS A 320 -17.41 -14.95 15.51
C LYS A 320 -16.02 -14.31 15.54
N GLU A 321 -14.97 -15.12 15.73
CA GLU A 321 -13.57 -14.64 15.73
C GLU A 321 -13.18 -14.01 14.39
N PHE A 322 -13.72 -14.52 13.28
CA PHE A 322 -13.59 -13.91 11.97
C PHE A 322 -14.18 -12.50 11.94
N GLY A 323 -15.42 -12.34 12.41
CA GLY A 323 -16.07 -11.04 12.51
C GLY A 323 -15.31 -10.04 13.39
N ASP A 324 -14.83 -10.49 14.57
CA ASP A 324 -14.02 -9.69 15.48
C ASP A 324 -12.70 -9.24 14.82
N SER A 325 -12.09 -10.14 14.05
CA SER A 325 -10.84 -9.85 13.30
C SER A 325 -11.08 -8.87 12.15
N VAL A 326 -12.20 -8.96 11.45
CA VAL A 326 -12.63 -7.98 10.44
C VAL A 326 -12.76 -6.60 11.08
N MET A 327 -13.46 -6.49 12.23
CA MET A 327 -13.63 -5.22 12.92
C MET A 327 -12.31 -4.62 13.40
N LYS A 328 -11.38 -5.45 13.91
CA LYS A 328 -10.02 -5.00 14.25
C LYS A 328 -9.27 -4.46 13.03
N GLY A 329 -9.38 -5.14 11.90
CA GLY A 329 -8.74 -4.72 10.66
C GLY A 329 -9.29 -3.41 10.12
N VAL A 330 -10.60 -3.26 10.09
CA VAL A 330 -11.26 -2.01 9.72
C VAL A 330 -10.83 -0.88 10.64
N SER A 331 -10.85 -1.09 11.95
CA SER A 331 -10.45 -0.07 12.93
C SER A 331 -8.98 0.36 12.77
N SER A 332 -8.10 -0.56 12.39
CA SER A 332 -6.68 -0.23 12.17
C SER A 332 -6.46 0.74 11.00
N MET A 333 -7.33 0.68 9.98
CA MET A 333 -7.27 1.59 8.82
C MET A 333 -8.00 2.92 9.07
N MET A 334 -8.94 2.98 10.00
CA MET A 334 -9.63 4.22 10.35
C MET A 334 -8.78 5.17 11.19
N GLY A 335 -7.66 4.72 11.74
CA GLY A 335 -6.68 5.55 12.47
C GLY A 335 -5.61 6.19 11.56
N LEU A 336 -5.61 5.85 10.29
CA LEU A 336 -4.76 6.40 9.25
C LEU A 336 -5.52 7.48 8.47
#